data_3a2de3772871b0449ef605d0f4ca7fb1
#
_entry.id   3a2de3772871b0449ef605d0f4ca7fb1
#
_cell.length_a   1.000
_cell.length_b   1.000
_cell.length_c   1.000
_cell.angle_alpha   90.00
_cell.angle_beta   90.00
_cell.angle_gamma   90.00
#
_symmetry.space_group_name_H-M   'P 1'
#
loop_
_entity.id
_entity.type
_entity.pdbx_description
1 polymer ?
#
loop_
_entity_poly.entity_id
_entity_poly.type
_entity_poly.pdbx_seq_one_letter_code
_entity_poly.pdbx_strand_id
1 'polypeptide(L)'
;MKYLIIGLLVLMFITSCAVNSVNSVPDEDKFINIEGTPAYVLVEPNKSMELINDDIYIGSAEVEEKIRRIKVPMKVVGGVYGTAGLLALIDLATTGGVFASFFIPSIAVITALGWTTYASADAISELSAYKNLEICLEDRNYTVVFFLKENNE
;
A
#
# COMPACT_ATOMS: atom_id res chain seq x y z
N MET A 1 12.90 -13.01 -24.58
CA MET A 1 11.72 -13.81 -24.26
C MET A 1 11.71 -14.37 -22.82
N LYS A 2 12.79 -14.97 -22.28
CA LYS A 2 12.82 -15.53 -20.91
C LYS A 2 12.52 -14.51 -19.80
N TYR A 3 13.03 -13.28 -19.92
CA TYR A 3 12.81 -12.23 -18.91
C TYR A 3 11.40 -11.61 -18.93
N LEU A 4 10.71 -11.69 -20.07
CA LEU A 4 9.33 -11.21 -20.20
C LEU A 4 8.35 -12.12 -19.47
N ILE A 5 8.63 -13.43 -19.44
CA ILE A 5 7.84 -14.43 -18.73
C ILE A 5 8.00 -14.27 -17.21
N ILE A 6 9.22 -13.97 -16.73
CA ILE A 6 9.50 -13.73 -15.32
C ILE A 6 8.78 -12.44 -14.84
N GLY A 7 8.81 -11.38 -15.64
CA GLY A 7 8.09 -10.15 -15.35
C GLY A 7 6.56 -10.35 -15.25
N LEU A 8 6.00 -11.17 -16.14
CA LEU A 8 4.57 -11.48 -16.14
C LEU A 8 4.16 -12.34 -14.94
N LEU A 9 5.01 -13.29 -14.52
CA LEU A 9 4.81 -14.11 -13.33
C LEU A 9 4.84 -13.27 -12.05
N VAL A 10 5.77 -12.33 -11.92
CA VAL A 10 5.84 -11.41 -10.77
C VAL A 10 4.59 -10.53 -10.71
N LEU A 11 4.09 -10.05 -11.85
CA LEU A 11 2.83 -9.28 -11.90
C LEU A 11 1.62 -10.10 -11.44
N MET A 12 1.56 -11.40 -11.78
CA MET A 12 0.45 -12.26 -11.36
C MET A 12 0.45 -12.56 -9.85
N PHE A 13 1.61 -12.57 -9.20
CA PHE A 13 1.68 -12.78 -7.75
C PHE A 13 1.22 -11.58 -6.92
N ILE A 14 1.25 -10.36 -7.49
CA ILE A 14 0.81 -9.14 -6.80
C ILE A 14 -0.73 -9.01 -6.77
N THR A 15 -1.44 -9.69 -7.67
CA THR A 15 -2.91 -9.54 -7.82
C THR A 15 -3.75 -10.50 -6.99
N SER A 16 -3.16 -11.40 -6.19
CA SER A 16 -3.92 -12.45 -5.50
C SER A 16 -4.26 -12.19 -4.03
N CYS A 17 -4.20 -10.95 -3.55
CA CYS A 17 -4.83 -10.61 -2.27
C CYS A 17 -6.31 -10.31 -2.51
N ALA A 18 -7.14 -11.36 -2.52
CA ALA A 18 -8.58 -11.20 -2.46
C ALA A 18 -8.97 -10.63 -1.10
N VAL A 19 -9.21 -9.33 -1.04
CA VAL A 19 -9.93 -8.72 0.07
C VAL A 19 -11.38 -9.18 -0.05
N ASN A 20 -11.88 -9.89 0.94
CA ASN A 20 -13.30 -10.22 1.04
C ASN A 20 -14.09 -8.91 1.25
N SER A 21 -14.47 -8.26 0.16
CA SER A 21 -15.32 -7.09 0.21
C SER A 21 -16.77 -7.52 0.41
N VAL A 22 -17.36 -7.18 1.53
CA VAL A 22 -18.80 -7.29 1.75
C VAL A 22 -19.44 -6.05 1.15
N ASN A 23 -20.29 -6.23 0.12
CA ASN A 23 -20.91 -5.16 -0.68
C ASN A 23 -22.10 -4.45 0.01
N SER A 24 -22.32 -4.62 1.31
CA SER A 24 -23.42 -3.97 2.04
C SER A 24 -22.86 -3.04 3.11
N VAL A 25 -23.34 -1.82 3.13
CA VAL A 25 -23.07 -0.87 4.24
C VAL A 25 -23.50 -1.52 5.55
N PRO A 26 -22.63 -1.58 6.57
CA PRO A 26 -22.99 -2.17 7.85
C PRO A 26 -24.12 -1.41 8.51
N ASP A 27 -24.90 -2.15 9.28
CA ASP A 27 -25.89 -1.56 10.18
C ASP A 27 -25.17 -0.64 11.17
N GLU A 28 -25.37 0.68 11.06
CA GLU A 28 -24.64 1.69 11.86
C GLU A 28 -24.74 1.45 13.38
N ASP A 29 -25.79 0.76 13.80
CA ASP A 29 -26.00 0.41 15.21
C ASP A 29 -25.07 -0.70 15.72
N LYS A 30 -24.40 -1.44 14.82
CA LYS A 30 -23.56 -2.58 15.16
C LYS A 30 -22.09 -2.38 14.90
N PHE A 31 -21.73 -1.37 14.15
CA PHE A 31 -20.35 -1.14 13.72
C PHE A 31 -19.92 0.30 13.98
N ILE A 32 -18.70 0.45 14.50
CA ILE A 32 -18.06 1.75 14.66
C ILE A 32 -17.05 1.91 13.51
N ASN A 33 -17.18 3.01 12.76
CA ASN A 33 -16.18 3.39 11.75
C ASN A 33 -14.91 3.89 12.45
N ILE A 34 -13.77 3.41 12.00
CA ILE A 34 -12.47 3.96 12.39
C ILE A 34 -12.21 5.17 11.52
N GLU A 35 -12.28 6.36 12.09
CA GLU A 35 -12.16 7.63 11.38
C GLU A 35 -10.91 7.68 10.49
N GLY A 36 -11.10 8.08 9.24
CA GLY A 36 -10.02 8.14 8.23
C GLY A 36 -9.62 6.80 7.61
N THR A 37 -10.32 5.71 7.93
CA THR A 37 -10.05 4.38 7.36
C THR A 37 -11.32 3.75 6.78
N PRO A 38 -11.22 2.77 5.88
CA PRO A 38 -12.35 1.96 5.42
C PRO A 38 -12.69 0.82 6.39
N ALA A 39 -12.16 0.83 7.60
CA ALA A 39 -12.32 -0.21 8.59
C ALA A 39 -13.47 0.09 9.57
N TYR A 40 -14.20 -0.95 9.94
CA TYR A 40 -15.30 -0.91 10.89
C TYR A 40 -15.08 -2.00 11.93
N VAL A 41 -15.34 -1.66 13.18
CA VAL A 41 -15.26 -2.58 14.32
C VAL A 41 -16.65 -2.98 14.76
N LEU A 42 -16.90 -4.29 14.89
CA LEU A 42 -18.15 -4.80 15.43
C LEU A 42 -18.25 -4.47 16.92
N VAL A 43 -19.33 -3.80 17.30
CA VAL A 43 -19.62 -3.47 18.70
C VAL A 43 -20.09 -4.72 19.44
N GLU A 44 -19.26 -5.22 20.34
CA GLU A 44 -19.65 -6.31 21.23
C GLU A 44 -20.46 -5.78 22.42
N PRO A 45 -21.62 -6.41 22.76
CA PRO A 45 -22.52 -5.91 23.79
C PRO A 45 -21.91 -5.89 25.21
N ASN A 46 -20.78 -6.57 25.39
CA ASN A 46 -20.14 -6.73 26.70
C ASN A 46 -18.97 -5.75 26.95
N LYS A 47 -18.63 -4.91 25.98
CA LYS A 47 -17.55 -3.92 26.11
C LYS A 47 -18.12 -2.51 26.21
N SER A 48 -17.55 -1.68 27.08
CA SER A 48 -17.94 -0.27 27.15
C SER A 48 -17.45 0.49 25.91
N MET A 49 -18.25 1.43 25.43
CA MET A 49 -17.90 2.29 24.28
C MET A 49 -16.59 3.06 24.50
N GLU A 50 -16.32 3.45 25.74
CA GLU A 50 -15.10 4.16 26.13
C GLU A 50 -13.85 3.29 25.90
N LEU A 51 -13.91 2.01 26.30
CA LEU A 51 -12.83 1.06 26.10
C LEU A 51 -12.57 0.78 24.61
N ILE A 52 -13.66 0.66 23.82
CA ILE A 52 -13.56 0.44 22.37
C ILE A 52 -12.88 1.65 21.70
N ASN A 53 -13.29 2.86 22.06
CA ASN A 53 -12.69 4.08 21.49
C ASN A 53 -11.23 4.25 21.87
N ASP A 54 -10.82 3.91 23.10
CA ASP A 54 -9.44 3.94 23.53
C ASP A 54 -8.58 2.93 22.78
N ASP A 55 -9.07 1.71 22.59
CA ASP A 55 -8.37 0.67 21.83
C ASP A 55 -8.24 1.03 20.34
N ILE A 56 -9.28 1.64 19.74
CA ILE A 56 -9.23 2.15 18.37
C ILE A 56 -8.22 3.29 18.25
N TYR A 57 -8.20 4.23 19.22
CA TYR A 57 -7.27 5.34 19.23
C TYR A 57 -5.80 4.87 19.28
N ILE A 58 -5.51 3.92 20.15
CA ILE A 58 -4.16 3.33 20.26
C ILE A 58 -3.77 2.64 18.95
N GLY A 59 -4.68 1.83 18.39
CA GLY A 59 -4.46 1.13 17.12
C GLY A 59 -4.22 2.10 15.96
N SER A 60 -4.99 3.18 15.87
CA SER A 60 -4.85 4.19 14.81
C SER A 60 -3.53 4.96 14.89
N ALA A 61 -3.06 5.29 16.10
CA ALA A 61 -1.76 5.96 16.30
C ALA A 61 -0.59 5.08 15.85
N GLU A 62 -0.63 3.77 16.14
CA GLU A 62 0.37 2.81 15.66
C GLU A 62 0.36 2.67 14.14
N VAL A 63 -0.84 2.71 13.54
CA VAL A 63 -1.03 2.66 12.08
C VAL A 63 -0.36 3.86 11.41
N GLU A 64 -0.60 5.08 11.89
CA GLU A 64 -0.03 6.29 11.31
C GLU A 64 1.50 6.28 11.35
N GLU A 65 2.09 5.88 12.48
CA GLU A 65 3.54 5.76 12.59
C GLU A 65 4.10 4.72 11.62
N LYS A 66 3.40 3.59 11.45
CA LYS A 66 3.82 2.50 10.55
C LYS A 66 3.70 2.91 9.08
N ILE A 67 2.64 3.62 8.70
CA ILE A 67 2.50 4.24 7.37
C ILE A 67 3.72 5.11 7.10
N ARG A 68 4.07 6.01 8.01
CA ARG A 68 5.21 6.90 7.85
C ARG A 68 6.53 6.15 7.72
N ARG A 69 6.74 5.09 8.51
CA ARG A 69 7.97 4.27 8.49
C ARG A 69 8.15 3.52 7.16
N ILE A 70 7.08 3.15 6.47
CA ILE A 70 7.14 2.45 5.18
C ILE A 70 7.16 3.44 4.01
N LYS A 71 6.26 4.41 4.03
CA LYS A 71 6.04 5.37 2.95
C LYS A 71 7.26 6.24 2.67
N VAL A 72 7.88 6.79 3.73
CA VAL A 72 9.00 7.72 3.57
C VAL A 72 10.21 7.04 2.90
N PRO A 73 10.71 5.89 3.38
CA PRO A 73 11.80 5.19 2.70
C PRO A 73 11.46 4.80 1.26
N MET A 74 10.25 4.31 1.00
CA MET A 74 9.84 3.93 -0.36
C MET A 74 9.83 5.12 -1.31
N LYS A 75 9.31 6.28 -0.87
CA LYS A 75 9.32 7.51 -1.69
C LYS A 75 10.73 8.02 -1.91
N VAL A 76 11.58 7.99 -0.90
CA VAL A 76 12.98 8.43 -1.03
C VAL A 76 13.74 7.51 -2.00
N VAL A 77 13.70 6.22 -1.78
CA VAL A 77 14.40 5.23 -2.63
C VAL A 77 13.84 5.27 -4.06
N GLY A 78 12.53 5.21 -4.21
CA GLY A 78 11.88 5.25 -5.52
C GLY A 78 12.17 6.55 -6.28
N GLY A 79 12.11 7.68 -5.60
CA GLY A 79 12.44 8.99 -6.17
C GLY A 79 13.90 9.11 -6.62
N VAL A 80 14.83 8.63 -5.79
CA VAL A 80 16.28 8.66 -6.12
C VAL A 80 16.56 7.79 -7.34
N TYR A 81 16.10 6.54 -7.37
CA TYR A 81 16.34 5.63 -8.51
C TYR A 81 15.60 6.08 -9.76
N GLY A 82 14.37 6.60 -9.63
CA GLY A 82 13.61 7.15 -10.74
C GLY A 82 14.28 8.37 -11.38
N THR A 83 14.72 9.34 -10.59
CA THR A 83 15.36 10.56 -11.10
C THR A 83 16.77 10.32 -11.59
N ALA A 84 17.60 9.58 -10.86
CA ALA A 84 18.96 9.24 -11.28
C ALA A 84 18.95 8.41 -12.58
N GLY A 85 18.02 7.46 -12.69
CA GLY A 85 17.85 6.68 -13.90
C GLY A 85 17.42 7.52 -15.10
N LEU A 86 16.50 8.48 -14.90
CA LEU A 86 16.08 9.40 -15.95
C LEU A 86 17.23 10.28 -16.44
N LEU A 87 18.02 10.83 -15.54
CA LEU A 87 19.20 11.63 -15.89
C LEU A 87 20.22 10.81 -16.65
N ALA A 88 20.50 9.57 -16.24
CA ALA A 88 21.38 8.66 -16.93
C ALA A 88 20.88 8.29 -18.34
N LEU A 89 19.56 8.13 -18.52
CA LEU A 89 18.98 7.91 -19.86
C LEU A 89 19.16 9.11 -20.77
N ILE A 90 18.96 10.31 -20.25
CA ILE A 90 19.16 11.55 -21.03
C ILE A 90 20.63 11.69 -21.45
N ASP A 91 21.55 11.45 -20.52
CA ASP A 91 23.00 11.55 -20.80
C ASP A 91 23.42 10.51 -21.86
N LEU A 92 23.01 9.25 -21.73
CA LEU A 92 23.28 8.20 -22.71
C LEU A 92 22.64 8.49 -24.09
N ALA A 93 21.46 9.07 -24.12
CA ALA A 93 20.78 9.42 -25.37
C ALA A 93 21.46 10.57 -26.09
N THR A 94 22.05 11.52 -25.35
CA THR A 94 22.73 12.69 -25.91
C THR A 94 24.18 12.43 -26.30
N THR A 95 24.92 11.59 -25.56
CA THR A 95 26.34 11.28 -25.81
C THR A 95 26.54 10.19 -26.83
N GLY A 96 25.52 9.37 -27.15
CA GLY A 96 25.37 8.53 -28.32
C GLY A 96 26.55 7.61 -28.68
N GLY A 97 27.07 6.80 -27.76
CA GLY A 97 28.09 5.79 -28.06
C GLY A 97 27.47 4.43 -28.39
N VAL A 98 28.26 3.58 -29.05
CA VAL A 98 27.87 2.19 -29.39
C VAL A 98 27.43 1.40 -28.13
N PHE A 99 27.97 1.77 -26.98
CA PHE A 99 27.62 1.16 -25.70
C PHE A 99 26.23 1.60 -25.14
N ALA A 100 25.70 2.71 -25.62
CA ALA A 100 24.38 3.22 -25.16
C ALA A 100 23.26 2.18 -25.39
N SER A 101 23.30 1.49 -26.54
CA SER A 101 22.30 0.47 -26.88
C SER A 101 22.25 -0.72 -25.90
N PHE A 102 23.35 -1.01 -25.21
CA PHE A 102 23.42 -2.10 -24.23
C PHE A 102 22.92 -1.66 -22.85
N PHE A 103 23.17 -0.40 -22.47
CA PHE A 103 22.83 0.10 -21.12
C PHE A 103 21.44 0.72 -21.01
N ILE A 104 20.93 1.33 -22.08
CA ILE A 104 19.61 1.99 -22.10
C ILE A 104 18.49 1.06 -21.59
N PRO A 105 18.35 -0.22 -22.03
CA PRO A 105 17.29 -1.09 -21.55
C PRO A 105 17.36 -1.35 -20.04
N SER A 106 18.56 -1.55 -19.51
CA SER A 106 18.76 -1.82 -18.08
C SER A 106 18.44 -0.61 -17.22
N ILE A 107 18.88 0.57 -17.64
CA ILE A 107 18.60 1.82 -16.93
C ILE A 107 17.12 2.18 -17.03
N ALA A 108 16.48 1.95 -18.17
CA ALA A 108 15.04 2.17 -18.33
C ALA A 108 14.22 1.30 -17.38
N VAL A 109 14.61 0.03 -17.18
CA VAL A 109 13.96 -0.86 -16.20
C VAL A 109 14.13 -0.33 -14.77
N ILE A 110 15.35 0.07 -14.39
CA ILE A 110 15.63 0.62 -13.04
C ILE A 110 14.83 1.91 -12.82
N THR A 111 14.77 2.78 -13.81
CA THR A 111 13.99 4.02 -13.78
C THR A 111 12.51 3.75 -13.60
N ALA A 112 11.95 2.83 -14.37
CA ALA A 112 10.56 2.42 -14.29
C ALA A 112 10.23 1.82 -12.91
N LEU A 113 11.10 0.94 -12.39
CA LEU A 113 10.93 0.37 -11.04
C LEU A 113 11.02 1.45 -9.95
N GLY A 114 11.91 2.42 -10.09
CA GLY A 114 11.98 3.56 -9.17
C GLY A 114 10.67 4.36 -9.13
N TRP A 115 10.14 4.73 -10.29
CA TRP A 115 8.90 5.50 -10.37
C TRP A 115 7.68 4.69 -9.93
N THR A 116 7.59 3.39 -10.25
CA THR A 116 6.50 2.53 -9.76
C THR A 116 6.56 2.37 -8.25
N THR A 117 7.75 2.21 -7.66
CA THR A 117 7.92 2.17 -6.20
C THR A 117 7.48 3.48 -5.55
N TYR A 118 7.86 4.62 -6.13
CA TYR A 118 7.43 5.92 -5.65
C TYR A 118 5.92 6.09 -5.70
N ALA A 119 5.30 5.77 -6.83
CA ALA A 119 3.87 5.94 -7.06
C ALA A 119 3.02 4.98 -6.20
N SER A 120 3.50 3.74 -5.97
CA SER A 120 2.79 2.75 -5.16
C SER A 120 3.02 2.89 -3.65
N ALA A 121 3.94 3.77 -3.22
CA ALA A 121 4.30 3.90 -1.80
C ALA A 121 3.10 4.23 -0.90
N ASP A 122 2.17 5.06 -1.36
CA ASP A 122 0.97 5.42 -0.61
C ASP A 122 0.07 4.20 -0.44
N ALA A 123 -0.28 3.53 -1.53
CA ALA A 123 -1.16 2.35 -1.51
C ALA A 123 -0.57 1.19 -0.69
N ILE A 124 0.72 0.90 -0.85
CA ILE A 124 1.38 -0.20 -0.12
C ILE A 124 1.47 0.12 1.37
N SER A 125 1.79 1.37 1.74
CA SER A 125 1.88 1.77 3.14
C SER A 125 0.52 1.70 3.83
N GLU A 126 -0.54 2.16 3.18
CA GLU A 126 -1.91 2.10 3.68
C GLU A 126 -2.40 0.65 3.83
N LEU A 127 -2.24 -0.17 2.79
CA LEU A 127 -2.64 -1.58 2.85
C LEU A 127 -1.92 -2.34 3.97
N SER A 128 -0.60 -2.12 4.12
CA SER A 128 0.18 -2.72 5.21
C SER A 128 -0.28 -2.23 6.59
N ALA A 129 -0.66 -0.96 6.70
CA ALA A 129 -1.13 -0.36 7.93
C ALA A 129 -2.49 -0.91 8.33
N TYR A 130 -3.43 -1.01 7.40
CA TYR A 130 -4.77 -1.56 7.67
C TYR A 130 -4.70 -3.02 8.10
N LYS A 131 -3.85 -3.82 7.45
CA LYS A 131 -3.66 -5.22 7.88
C LYS A 131 -3.08 -5.33 9.29
N ASN A 132 -2.22 -4.41 9.71
CA ASN A 132 -1.71 -4.40 11.07
C ASN A 132 -2.74 -3.91 12.09
N LEU A 133 -3.60 -2.95 11.69
CA LEU A 133 -4.73 -2.53 12.51
C LEU A 133 -5.68 -3.70 12.77
N GLU A 134 -6.02 -4.45 11.72
CA GLU A 134 -6.82 -5.68 11.81
C GLU A 134 -6.22 -6.64 12.85
N ILE A 135 -4.94 -7.00 12.69
CA ILE A 135 -4.25 -7.91 13.62
C ILE A 135 -4.24 -7.35 15.05
N CYS A 136 -3.96 -6.06 15.24
CA CYS A 136 -3.91 -5.44 16.55
C CYS A 136 -5.26 -5.46 17.26
N LEU A 137 -6.35 -5.25 16.52
CA LEU A 137 -7.71 -5.28 17.05
C LEU A 137 -8.21 -6.72 17.26
N GLU A 138 -7.87 -7.65 16.37
CA GLU A 138 -8.17 -9.09 16.53
C GLU A 138 -7.48 -9.67 17.78
N ASP A 139 -6.23 -9.29 18.05
CA ASP A 139 -5.50 -9.69 19.28
C ASP A 139 -6.20 -9.21 20.56
N ARG A 140 -7.02 -8.16 20.46
CA ARG A 140 -7.86 -7.63 21.54
C ARG A 140 -9.29 -8.17 21.50
N ASN A 141 -9.55 -9.21 20.69
CA ASN A 141 -10.85 -9.84 20.46
C ASN A 141 -11.90 -8.88 19.86
N TYR A 142 -11.51 -8.01 18.93
CA TYR A 142 -12.44 -7.26 18.09
C TYR A 142 -12.57 -7.90 16.72
N THR A 143 -13.77 -7.89 16.17
CA THR A 143 -13.99 -8.27 14.77
C THR A 143 -13.91 -7.02 13.90
N VAL A 144 -12.94 -6.99 12.98
CA VAL A 144 -12.73 -5.88 12.05
C VAL A 144 -13.23 -6.27 10.67
N VAL A 145 -14.00 -5.38 10.04
CA VAL A 145 -14.52 -5.56 8.68
C VAL A 145 -14.12 -4.36 7.84
N PHE A 146 -13.63 -4.59 6.63
CA PHE A 146 -13.29 -3.54 5.69
C PHE A 146 -14.38 -3.38 4.63
N PHE A 147 -14.91 -2.18 4.50
CA PHE A 147 -15.84 -1.84 3.44
C PHE A 147 -15.12 -0.95 2.43
N LEU A 148 -14.95 -1.45 1.22
CA LEU A 148 -14.47 -0.64 0.12
C LEU A 148 -15.65 0.21 -0.36
N LYS A 149 -15.53 1.51 -0.21
CA LYS A 149 -16.50 2.45 -0.78
C LYS A 149 -16.40 2.36 -2.30
N GLU A 150 -17.38 1.73 -2.92
CA GLU A 150 -17.51 1.73 -4.37
C GLU A 150 -17.77 3.19 -4.78
N ASN A 151 -16.77 3.81 -5.43
CA ASN A 151 -16.95 5.13 -6.04
C ASN A 151 -17.86 4.93 -7.26
N ASN A 152 -19.16 5.01 -7.06
CA ASN A 152 -20.11 5.22 -8.14
C ASN A 152 -19.97 6.68 -8.61
N GLU A 153 -19.05 6.92 -9.58
CA GLU A 153 -19.09 8.10 -10.45
C GLU A 153 -19.98 7.84 -11.65
#